data_6d55bc42726da3bc642d59d1618420d6
#
_entry.id   6d55bc42726da3bc642d59d1618420d6
#
_cell.length_a   1.000
_cell.length_b   1.000
_cell.length_c   1.000
_cell.angle_alpha   90.00
_cell.angle_beta   90.00
_cell.angle_gamma   90.00
#
_symmetry.space_group_name_H-M   'P 1'
#
loop_
_entity.id
_entity.type
_entity.pdbx_description
1 polymer ?
#
loop_
_entity_poly.entity_id
_entity_poly.type
_entity_poly.pdbx_seq_one_letter_code
_entity_poly.pdbx_strand_id
1 'polypeptide(L)'
;MSDCKKETMDKLKEKAINIIFDLITNIPDSLHASTSDPENRANTLTQQAAFKAATVSGTLSIPAGFTGILTAIPDIAAIWRIQAQLVADIAATYGKIAVLTREAMVWCLFRHSAASLLRDVAVRTGSRIVVQKLSTTALKKLVERIGLKISSTFISKSLLRAIPAIGAIGNGAYAYFDTKEVGKTAIAYFKALADQDGKEAEIVDADGTEKADSEQDPTEQGADT
;
A
#
# COMPACT_ATOMS: atom_id res chain seq x y z
N MET A 1 -32.54 -22.27 -0.07
CA MET A 1 -32.04 -20.91 -0.38
C MET A 1 -30.90 -20.45 0.51
N SER A 2 -30.78 -20.92 1.74
CA SER A 2 -29.70 -20.59 2.70
C SER A 2 -28.33 -21.15 2.28
N ASP A 3 -28.27 -22.42 1.84
CA ASP A 3 -27.01 -23.11 1.55
C ASP A 3 -26.29 -22.59 0.30
N CYS A 4 -27.01 -22.28 -0.78
CA CYS A 4 -26.45 -21.69 -2.00
C CYS A 4 -25.80 -20.31 -1.74
N LYS A 5 -26.43 -19.51 -0.85
CA LYS A 5 -25.89 -18.20 -0.45
C LYS A 5 -24.62 -18.34 0.39
N LYS A 6 -24.55 -19.36 1.25
CA LYS A 6 -23.40 -19.67 2.08
C LYS A 6 -22.22 -20.15 1.23
N GLU A 7 -22.45 -21.05 0.30
CA GLU A 7 -21.43 -21.58 -0.62
C GLU A 7 -20.83 -20.47 -1.51
N THR A 8 -21.69 -19.59 -2.06
CA THR A 8 -21.24 -18.43 -2.84
C THR A 8 -20.37 -17.50 -1.98
N MET A 9 -20.73 -17.30 -0.72
CA MET A 9 -20.02 -16.48 0.24
C MET A 9 -18.62 -17.03 0.52
N ASP A 10 -18.50 -18.34 0.72
CA ASP A 10 -17.24 -18.98 1.03
C ASP A 10 -16.29 -18.97 -0.18
N LYS A 11 -16.80 -19.15 -1.39
CA LYS A 11 -16.05 -18.98 -2.65
C LYS A 11 -15.55 -17.53 -2.83
N LEU A 12 -16.36 -16.53 -2.46
CA LEU A 12 -15.97 -15.12 -2.51
C LEU A 12 -14.82 -14.80 -1.55
N LYS A 13 -14.89 -15.31 -0.32
CA LYS A 13 -13.85 -15.16 0.69
C LYS A 13 -12.54 -15.77 0.25
N GLU A 14 -12.58 -17.01 -0.20
CA GLU A 14 -11.39 -17.73 -0.67
C GLU A 14 -10.72 -16.99 -1.83
N LYS A 15 -11.50 -16.55 -2.81
CA LYS A 15 -10.99 -15.79 -3.94
C LYS A 15 -10.36 -14.44 -3.52
N ALA A 16 -11.00 -13.71 -2.61
CA ALA A 16 -10.45 -12.45 -2.08
C ALA A 16 -9.13 -12.68 -1.34
N ILE A 17 -9.05 -13.71 -0.50
CA ILE A 17 -7.84 -14.10 0.22
C ILE A 17 -6.72 -14.44 -0.77
N ASN A 18 -7.00 -15.25 -1.79
CA ASN A 18 -6.01 -15.65 -2.78
C ASN A 18 -5.49 -14.46 -3.60
N ILE A 19 -6.36 -13.52 -3.97
CA ILE A 19 -5.95 -12.28 -4.67
C ILE A 19 -5.04 -11.44 -3.79
N ILE A 20 -5.38 -11.24 -2.52
CA ILE A 20 -4.56 -10.47 -1.58
C ILE A 20 -3.19 -11.14 -1.43
N PHE A 21 -3.17 -12.47 -1.26
CA PHE A 21 -1.93 -13.24 -1.17
C PHE A 21 -1.06 -13.09 -2.41
N ASP A 22 -1.65 -13.18 -3.60
CA ASP A 22 -0.95 -12.99 -4.87
C ASP A 22 -0.30 -11.59 -4.94
N LEU A 23 -1.05 -10.55 -4.62
CA LEU A 23 -0.59 -9.16 -4.65
C LEU A 23 0.57 -8.87 -3.69
N ILE A 24 0.56 -9.45 -2.50
CA ILE A 24 1.61 -9.21 -1.51
C ILE A 24 2.83 -10.12 -1.70
N THR A 25 2.66 -11.24 -2.40
CA THR A 25 3.75 -12.17 -2.69
C THR A 25 4.48 -11.76 -3.97
N ASN A 26 3.72 -11.31 -4.96
CA ASN A 26 4.21 -10.86 -6.27
C ASN A 26 4.12 -9.31 -6.33
N ILE A 27 4.96 -8.65 -5.53
CA ILE A 27 5.06 -7.18 -5.56
C ILE A 27 5.47 -6.76 -6.98
N PRO A 28 4.68 -5.87 -7.64
CA PRO A 28 4.99 -5.48 -9.00
C PRO A 28 6.27 -4.63 -9.07
N ASP A 29 7.01 -4.79 -10.14
CA ASP A 29 8.13 -3.91 -10.47
C ASP A 29 7.61 -2.52 -10.86
N SER A 30 8.45 -1.50 -10.64
CA SER A 30 8.17 -0.14 -11.07
C SER A 30 9.16 0.31 -12.15
N LEU A 31 8.64 1.00 -13.17
CA LEU A 31 9.44 1.66 -14.20
C LEU A 31 9.85 3.08 -13.79
N HIS A 32 9.41 3.56 -12.61
CA HIS A 32 9.73 4.89 -12.13
C HIS A 32 11.08 4.90 -11.41
N ALA A 33 11.88 5.95 -11.66
CA ALA A 33 13.10 6.22 -10.92
C ALA A 33 12.82 7.18 -9.74
N SER A 34 13.72 7.22 -8.78
CA SER A 34 13.71 8.22 -7.72
C SER A 34 13.83 9.64 -8.30
N THR A 35 13.19 10.60 -7.65
CA THR A 35 13.15 12.00 -8.11
C THR A 35 13.44 12.97 -6.97
N SER A 36 13.87 14.16 -7.31
CA SER A 36 14.11 15.26 -6.33
C SER A 36 12.82 15.80 -5.70
N ASP A 37 11.66 15.61 -6.36
CA ASP A 37 10.34 15.98 -5.83
C ASP A 37 9.42 14.75 -5.82
N PRO A 38 9.67 13.79 -4.91
CA PRO A 38 8.92 12.55 -4.88
C PRO A 38 7.47 12.74 -4.46
N GLU A 39 7.16 13.74 -3.63
CA GLU A 39 5.81 13.99 -3.15
C GLU A 39 4.87 14.45 -4.28
N ASN A 40 5.31 15.41 -5.09
CA ASN A 40 4.53 15.89 -6.23
C ASN A 40 4.34 14.78 -7.29
N ARG A 41 5.41 14.03 -7.57
CA ARG A 41 5.33 12.89 -8.49
C ARG A 41 4.36 11.82 -7.98
N ALA A 42 4.43 11.44 -6.71
CA ALA A 42 3.56 10.46 -6.09
C ALA A 42 2.08 10.90 -6.08
N ASN A 43 1.82 12.19 -5.84
CA ASN A 43 0.48 12.76 -5.94
C ASN A 43 -0.09 12.66 -7.37
N THR A 44 0.73 12.94 -8.38
CA THR A 44 0.36 12.79 -9.79
C THR A 44 0.02 11.33 -10.14
N LEU A 45 0.87 10.38 -9.72
CA LEU A 45 0.65 8.94 -9.91
C LEU A 45 -0.64 8.48 -9.20
N THR A 46 -0.87 8.98 -7.98
CA THR A 46 -2.09 8.69 -7.23
C THR A 46 -3.34 9.13 -7.98
N GLN A 47 -3.31 10.33 -8.56
CA GLN A 47 -4.42 10.84 -9.32
C GLN A 47 -4.68 10.02 -10.59
N GLN A 48 -3.63 9.68 -11.33
CA GLN A 48 -3.73 8.84 -12.53
C GLN A 48 -4.28 7.44 -12.21
N ALA A 49 -3.76 6.80 -11.15
CA ALA A 49 -4.23 5.50 -10.70
C ALA A 49 -5.69 5.53 -10.24
N ALA A 50 -6.10 6.60 -9.53
CA ALA A 50 -7.48 6.79 -9.09
C ALA A 50 -8.46 6.93 -10.27
N PHE A 51 -8.10 7.68 -11.29
CA PHE A 51 -8.90 7.77 -12.52
C PHE A 51 -8.96 6.43 -13.25
N LYS A 52 -7.84 5.71 -13.36
CA LYS A 52 -7.79 4.37 -13.98
C LYS A 52 -8.69 3.39 -13.23
N ALA A 53 -8.62 3.36 -11.91
CA ALA A 53 -9.47 2.51 -11.08
C ALA A 53 -10.96 2.84 -11.22
N ALA A 54 -11.31 4.13 -11.25
CA ALA A 54 -12.68 4.60 -11.45
C ALA A 54 -13.22 4.15 -12.82
N THR A 55 -12.46 4.30 -13.87
CA THR A 55 -12.84 3.89 -15.24
C THR A 55 -13.06 2.39 -15.32
N VAL A 56 -12.11 1.59 -14.81
CA VAL A 56 -12.22 0.12 -14.80
C VAL A 56 -13.45 -0.31 -14.01
N SER A 57 -13.67 0.23 -12.81
CA SER A 57 -14.83 -0.10 -11.98
C SER A 57 -16.16 0.33 -12.61
N GLY A 58 -16.19 1.49 -13.28
CA GLY A 58 -17.38 2.00 -13.96
C GLY A 58 -17.78 1.13 -15.16
N THR A 59 -16.83 0.71 -15.98
CA THR A 59 -17.08 -0.10 -17.18
C THR A 59 -17.49 -1.53 -16.85
N LEU A 60 -16.91 -2.15 -15.84
CA LEU A 60 -17.21 -3.51 -15.42
C LEU A 60 -18.57 -3.63 -14.68
N SER A 61 -19.14 -2.51 -14.23
CA SER A 61 -20.43 -2.49 -13.51
C SER A 61 -21.67 -2.44 -14.42
N ILE A 62 -21.50 -2.42 -15.75
CA ILE A 62 -22.59 -2.22 -16.73
C ILE A 62 -23.52 -3.45 -16.90
N PRO A 63 -23.10 -4.72 -16.78
CA PRO A 63 -24.03 -5.84 -16.81
C PRO A 63 -24.88 -5.89 -15.54
N ALA A 64 -26.10 -5.37 -15.62
CA ALA A 64 -27.05 -5.42 -14.53
C ALA A 64 -27.70 -6.81 -14.39
N GLY A 65 -27.78 -7.31 -13.19
CA GLY A 65 -28.55 -8.51 -12.89
C GLY A 65 -27.98 -9.33 -11.74
N PHE A 66 -28.66 -10.41 -11.40
CA PHE A 66 -28.31 -11.37 -10.32
C PHE A 66 -26.90 -12.00 -10.47
N THR A 67 -26.32 -11.93 -11.64
CA THR A 67 -24.93 -12.32 -11.97
C THR A 67 -23.89 -11.36 -11.37
N GLY A 68 -24.30 -10.18 -10.90
CA GLY A 68 -23.39 -9.12 -10.40
C GLY A 68 -22.51 -9.50 -9.21
N ILE A 69 -22.85 -10.54 -8.44
CA ILE A 69 -22.01 -11.02 -7.33
C ILE A 69 -20.83 -11.82 -7.84
N LEU A 70 -21.01 -12.63 -8.89
CA LEU A 70 -19.93 -13.41 -9.50
C LEU A 70 -18.95 -12.56 -10.31
N THR A 71 -19.42 -11.45 -10.90
CA THR A 71 -18.61 -10.51 -11.67
C THR A 71 -17.87 -9.49 -10.77
N ALA A 72 -18.31 -9.29 -9.54
CA ALA A 72 -17.68 -8.32 -8.62
C ALA A 72 -16.23 -8.66 -8.22
N ILE A 73 -15.84 -9.94 -8.28
CA ILE A 73 -14.48 -10.38 -7.87
C ILE A 73 -13.41 -9.98 -8.88
N PRO A 74 -13.57 -10.18 -10.21
CA PRO A 74 -12.64 -9.68 -11.21
C PRO A 74 -12.43 -8.16 -11.11
N ASP A 75 -13.50 -7.41 -10.84
CA ASP A 75 -13.48 -5.95 -10.68
C ASP A 75 -12.60 -5.51 -9.52
N ILE A 76 -12.78 -6.14 -8.37
CA ILE A 76 -11.98 -5.86 -7.17
C ILE A 76 -10.51 -6.23 -7.39
N ALA A 77 -10.26 -7.37 -8.01
CA ALA A 77 -8.90 -7.80 -8.32
C ALA A 77 -8.18 -6.81 -9.25
N ALA A 78 -8.88 -6.27 -10.25
CA ALA A 78 -8.34 -5.27 -11.16
C ALA A 78 -8.00 -3.96 -10.42
N ILE A 79 -8.89 -3.50 -9.52
CA ILE A 79 -8.66 -2.30 -8.70
C ILE A 79 -7.45 -2.51 -7.78
N TRP A 80 -7.38 -3.64 -7.07
CA TRP A 80 -6.26 -3.92 -6.16
C TRP A 80 -4.92 -4.06 -6.90
N ARG A 81 -4.89 -4.59 -8.13
CA ARG A 81 -3.68 -4.60 -8.95
C ARG A 81 -3.23 -3.19 -9.33
N ILE A 82 -4.16 -2.30 -9.69
CA ILE A 82 -3.86 -0.89 -9.94
C ILE A 82 -3.29 -0.24 -8.68
N GLN A 83 -3.86 -0.52 -7.52
CA GLN A 83 -3.41 0.03 -6.24
C GLN A 83 -2.05 -0.55 -5.82
N ALA A 84 -1.79 -1.84 -6.02
CA ALA A 84 -0.49 -2.45 -5.72
C ALA A 84 0.61 -1.87 -6.63
N GLN A 85 0.32 -1.66 -7.92
CA GLN A 85 1.23 -0.97 -8.82
C GLN A 85 1.50 0.47 -8.36
N LEU A 86 0.45 1.21 -7.96
CA LEU A 86 0.60 2.55 -7.42
C LEU A 86 1.51 2.58 -6.19
N VAL A 87 1.37 1.63 -5.26
CA VAL A 87 2.23 1.55 -4.07
C VAL A 87 3.70 1.32 -4.46
N ALA A 88 3.96 0.42 -5.42
CA ALA A 88 5.30 0.16 -5.93
C ALA A 88 5.88 1.40 -6.66
N ASP A 89 5.08 2.07 -7.48
CA ASP A 89 5.49 3.28 -8.20
C ASP A 89 5.81 4.43 -7.24
N ILE A 90 5.02 4.62 -6.18
CA ILE A 90 5.31 5.59 -5.12
C ILE A 90 6.60 5.21 -4.38
N ALA A 91 6.78 3.94 -4.01
CA ALA A 91 8.01 3.47 -3.37
C ALA A 91 9.24 3.78 -4.23
N ALA A 92 9.15 3.56 -5.55
CA ALA A 92 10.22 3.83 -6.48
C ALA A 92 10.54 5.35 -6.58
N THR A 93 9.53 6.23 -6.60
CA THR A 93 9.77 7.68 -6.64
C THR A 93 10.49 8.21 -5.40
N TYR A 94 10.30 7.56 -4.26
CA TYR A 94 11.05 7.84 -3.02
C TYR A 94 12.39 7.07 -2.93
N GLY A 95 12.77 6.27 -3.93
CA GLY A 95 13.97 5.42 -3.90
C GLY A 95 13.87 4.28 -2.89
N LYS A 96 12.65 3.87 -2.51
CA LYS A 96 12.37 2.88 -1.46
C LYS A 96 11.81 1.55 -1.98
N ILE A 97 11.88 1.29 -3.28
CA ILE A 97 11.33 0.05 -3.87
C ILE A 97 11.99 -1.21 -3.27
N ALA A 98 13.29 -1.19 -3.03
CA ALA A 98 14.03 -2.32 -2.47
C ALA A 98 13.61 -2.70 -1.03
N VAL A 99 13.01 -1.77 -0.29
CA VAL A 99 12.53 -1.98 1.08
C VAL A 99 11.02 -2.14 1.18
N LEU A 100 10.32 -2.20 0.05
CA LEU A 100 8.88 -2.48 0.00
C LEU A 100 8.62 -3.94 0.35
N THR A 101 8.26 -4.19 1.61
CA THR A 101 7.94 -5.51 2.13
C THR A 101 6.47 -5.89 1.90
N ARG A 102 6.14 -7.18 2.08
CA ARG A 102 4.76 -7.69 2.02
C ARG A 102 3.85 -7.00 3.04
N GLU A 103 4.36 -6.76 4.24
CA GLU A 103 3.64 -6.09 5.31
C GLU A 103 3.39 -4.62 4.99
N ALA A 104 4.36 -3.94 4.39
CA ALA A 104 4.21 -2.57 3.91
C ALA A 104 3.15 -2.48 2.79
N MET A 105 3.13 -3.45 1.87
CA MET A 105 2.11 -3.54 0.83
C MET A 105 0.71 -3.71 1.45
N VAL A 106 0.53 -4.67 2.38
CA VAL A 106 -0.74 -4.87 3.10
C VAL A 106 -1.16 -3.61 3.84
N TRP A 107 -0.20 -2.95 4.50
CA TRP A 107 -0.46 -1.70 5.20
C TRP A 107 -0.97 -0.61 4.25
N CYS A 108 -0.27 -0.36 3.16
CA CYS A 108 -0.66 0.68 2.20
C CYS A 108 -2.02 0.40 1.57
N LEU A 109 -2.29 -0.84 1.18
CA LEU A 109 -3.53 -1.22 0.50
C LEU A 109 -4.75 -1.19 1.43
N PHE A 110 -4.62 -1.61 2.69
CA PHE A 110 -5.79 -1.91 3.52
C PHE A 110 -5.91 -1.06 4.79
N ARG A 111 -4.97 -0.15 5.07
CA ARG A 111 -5.02 0.69 6.28
C ARG A 111 -6.33 1.45 6.40
N HIS A 112 -6.80 2.07 5.34
CA HIS A 112 -8.02 2.88 5.35
C HIS A 112 -9.30 2.06 5.58
N SER A 113 -9.32 0.80 5.10
CA SER A 113 -10.50 -0.09 5.18
C SER A 113 -10.45 -1.09 6.34
N ALA A 114 -9.26 -1.42 6.82
CA ALA A 114 -9.04 -2.45 7.83
C ALA A 114 -8.12 -2.00 8.99
N ALA A 115 -8.11 -0.71 9.32
CA ALA A 115 -7.21 -0.12 10.32
C ALA A 115 -7.17 -0.88 11.67
N SER A 116 -8.32 -1.38 12.14
CA SER A 116 -8.39 -2.16 13.38
C SER A 116 -7.65 -3.48 13.33
N LEU A 117 -7.55 -4.11 12.15
CA LEU A 117 -6.83 -5.37 11.94
C LEU A 117 -5.33 -5.15 11.71
N LEU A 118 -4.95 -3.96 11.31
CA LEU A 118 -3.58 -3.58 10.98
C LEU A 118 -2.86 -2.86 12.13
N ARG A 119 -3.52 -2.72 13.28
CA ARG A 119 -2.95 -2.00 14.43
C ARG A 119 -1.60 -2.60 14.89
N ASP A 120 -1.48 -3.93 14.84
CA ASP A 120 -0.29 -4.64 15.26
C ASP A 120 0.76 -4.78 14.15
N VAL A 121 0.42 -4.39 12.91
CA VAL A 121 1.33 -4.44 11.75
C VAL A 121 2.24 -3.23 11.70
N ALA A 122 1.73 -2.07 12.10
CA ALA A 122 2.51 -0.84 12.12
C ALA A 122 2.38 -0.14 13.48
N VAL A 123 3.53 0.10 14.09
CA VAL A 123 3.65 0.86 15.33
C VAL A 123 4.08 2.28 14.99
N ARG A 124 3.41 3.25 15.61
CA ARG A 124 3.79 4.66 15.50
C ARG A 124 4.68 5.02 16.68
N THR A 125 5.93 5.34 16.39
CA THR A 125 6.90 5.81 17.38
C THR A 125 7.23 7.28 17.07
N GLY A 126 6.57 8.20 17.76
CA GLY A 126 6.66 9.63 17.45
C GLY A 126 6.09 9.95 16.05
N SER A 127 6.90 10.53 15.19
CA SER A 127 6.55 10.79 13.77
C SER A 127 6.77 9.59 12.86
N ARG A 128 7.33 8.49 13.36
CA ARG A 128 7.74 7.32 12.57
C ARG A 128 6.62 6.28 12.50
N ILE A 129 6.40 5.73 11.32
CA ILE A 129 5.55 4.54 11.09
C ILE A 129 6.50 3.39 10.80
N VAL A 130 6.63 2.47 11.74
CA VAL A 130 7.46 1.26 11.58
C VAL A 130 6.54 0.09 11.30
N VAL A 131 6.64 -0.47 10.10
CA VAL A 131 5.94 -1.70 9.73
C VAL A 131 6.77 -2.89 10.21
N GLN A 132 6.17 -3.69 11.08
CA GLN A 132 6.83 -4.85 11.67
C GLN A 132 6.78 -6.05 10.70
N LYS A 133 7.90 -6.79 10.61
CA LYS A 133 7.91 -8.07 9.91
C LYS A 133 7.06 -9.09 10.68
N LEU A 134 6.14 -9.72 9.97
CA LEU A 134 5.28 -10.76 10.51
C LEU A 134 5.81 -12.15 10.14
N SER A 135 5.57 -13.14 10.98
CA SER A 135 5.76 -14.52 10.56
C SER A 135 4.78 -14.86 9.43
N THR A 136 5.14 -15.80 8.57
CA THR A 136 4.26 -16.24 7.46
C THR A 136 2.87 -16.64 7.95
N THR A 137 2.80 -17.29 9.12
CA THR A 137 1.53 -17.69 9.74
C THR A 137 0.72 -16.48 10.22
N ALA A 138 1.37 -15.47 10.81
CA ALA A 138 0.70 -14.25 11.26
C ALA A 138 0.18 -13.43 10.07
N LEU A 139 0.99 -13.31 9.01
CA LEU A 139 0.59 -12.63 7.78
C LEU A 139 -0.60 -13.34 7.11
N LYS A 140 -0.59 -14.69 7.07
CA LYS A 140 -1.71 -15.48 6.56
C LYS A 140 -3.00 -15.21 7.33
N LYS A 141 -2.96 -15.28 8.66
CA LYS A 141 -4.12 -14.99 9.51
C LYS A 141 -4.63 -13.55 9.33
N LEU A 142 -3.73 -12.59 9.15
CA LEU A 142 -4.10 -11.20 8.89
C LEU A 142 -4.83 -11.06 7.55
N VAL A 143 -4.31 -11.64 6.48
CA VAL A 143 -4.93 -11.62 5.14
C VAL A 143 -6.29 -12.29 5.16
N GLU A 144 -6.44 -13.43 5.84
CA GLU A 144 -7.72 -14.10 6.03
C GLU A 144 -8.75 -13.18 6.72
N ARG A 145 -8.36 -12.47 7.79
CA ARG A 145 -9.23 -11.54 8.49
C ARG A 145 -9.62 -10.32 7.62
N ILE A 146 -8.68 -9.80 6.84
CA ILE A 146 -8.95 -8.71 5.89
C ILE A 146 -9.93 -9.20 4.82
N GLY A 147 -9.69 -10.36 4.22
CA GLY A 147 -10.59 -10.96 3.23
C GLY A 147 -12.00 -11.18 3.76
N LEU A 148 -12.15 -11.67 5.00
CA LEU A 148 -13.44 -11.82 5.67
C LEU A 148 -14.15 -10.47 5.85
N LYS A 149 -13.44 -9.46 6.35
CA LYS A 149 -13.99 -8.11 6.57
C LYS A 149 -14.46 -7.47 5.27
N ILE A 150 -13.65 -7.57 4.22
CA ILE A 150 -13.97 -7.01 2.91
C ILE A 150 -15.18 -7.73 2.32
N SER A 151 -15.19 -9.08 2.32
CA SER A 151 -16.30 -9.88 1.78
C SER A 151 -17.63 -9.55 2.47
N SER A 152 -17.64 -9.41 3.79
CA SER A 152 -18.85 -9.02 4.54
C SER A 152 -19.36 -7.63 4.16
N THR A 153 -18.46 -6.67 3.94
CA THR A 153 -18.80 -5.31 3.54
C THR A 153 -19.38 -5.27 2.12
N PHE A 154 -18.83 -6.08 1.20
CA PHE A 154 -19.35 -6.16 -0.17
C PHE A 154 -20.75 -6.73 -0.23
N ILE A 155 -21.06 -7.75 0.56
CA ILE A 155 -22.40 -8.36 0.58
C ILE A 155 -23.44 -7.37 1.10
N SER A 156 -23.13 -6.62 2.14
CA SER A 156 -24.01 -5.60 2.69
C SER A 156 -24.31 -4.47 1.68
N LYS A 157 -23.32 -4.13 0.83
CA LYS A 157 -23.45 -3.08 -0.18
C LYS A 157 -24.04 -3.57 -1.53
N SER A 158 -23.99 -4.89 -1.83
CA SER A 158 -24.53 -5.43 -3.08
C SER A 158 -26.05 -5.25 -3.20
N LEU A 159 -26.77 -5.09 -2.09
CA LEU A 159 -28.20 -4.78 -2.10
C LEU A 159 -28.50 -3.40 -2.70
N LEU A 160 -27.57 -2.46 -2.66
CA LEU A 160 -27.70 -1.11 -3.24
C LEU A 160 -27.35 -1.07 -4.74
N ARG A 161 -26.73 -2.13 -5.29
CA ARG A 161 -26.36 -2.25 -6.70
C ARG A 161 -27.51 -2.67 -7.62
N ALA A 162 -28.72 -2.84 -7.08
CA ALA A 162 -29.91 -3.21 -7.87
C ALA A 162 -30.37 -2.13 -8.88
N ILE A 163 -29.81 -0.91 -8.81
CA ILE A 163 -30.09 0.20 -9.73
C ILE A 163 -28.88 0.42 -10.64
N PRO A 164 -28.92 0.05 -11.95
CA PRO A 164 -27.75 -0.01 -12.83
C PRO A 164 -26.98 1.31 -12.98
N ALA A 165 -27.68 2.43 -13.17
CA ALA A 165 -27.06 3.73 -13.38
C ALA A 165 -26.38 4.28 -12.12
N ILE A 166 -26.99 4.10 -10.94
CA ILE A 166 -26.43 4.50 -9.65
C ILE A 166 -25.26 3.59 -9.27
N GLY A 167 -25.33 2.31 -9.63
CA GLY A 167 -24.27 1.33 -9.38
C GLY A 167 -22.95 1.67 -10.12
N ALA A 168 -23.03 2.03 -11.40
CA ALA A 168 -21.84 2.35 -12.20
C ALA A 168 -21.12 3.62 -11.70
N ILE A 169 -21.86 4.70 -11.47
CA ILE A 169 -21.32 5.96 -10.97
C ILE A 169 -20.82 5.79 -9.53
N GLY A 170 -21.57 5.11 -8.67
CA GLY A 170 -21.19 4.87 -7.28
C GLY A 170 -19.95 4.00 -7.13
N ASN A 171 -19.81 2.96 -7.97
CA ASN A 171 -18.64 2.08 -7.94
C ASN A 171 -17.38 2.78 -8.46
N GLY A 172 -17.50 3.56 -9.55
CA GLY A 172 -16.39 4.35 -10.07
C GLY A 172 -15.93 5.41 -9.07
N ALA A 173 -16.85 6.14 -8.45
CA ALA A 173 -16.51 7.10 -7.40
C ALA A 173 -15.86 6.41 -6.18
N TYR A 174 -16.39 5.26 -5.74
CA TYR A 174 -15.79 4.50 -4.64
C TYR A 174 -14.35 4.08 -4.98
N ALA A 175 -14.13 3.48 -6.16
CA ALA A 175 -12.80 3.06 -6.59
C ALA A 175 -11.81 4.25 -6.69
N TYR A 176 -12.29 5.42 -7.13
CA TYR A 176 -11.50 6.64 -7.15
C TYR A 176 -11.04 7.06 -5.75
N PHE A 177 -11.96 7.21 -4.82
CA PHE A 177 -11.65 7.66 -3.46
C PHE A 177 -10.82 6.61 -2.70
N ASP A 178 -11.15 5.34 -2.84
CA ASP A 178 -10.42 4.22 -2.24
C ASP A 178 -8.96 4.21 -2.70
N THR A 179 -8.71 4.35 -4.02
CA THR A 179 -7.35 4.44 -4.58
C THR A 179 -6.60 5.69 -4.10
N LYS A 180 -7.29 6.83 -3.94
CA LYS A 180 -6.67 8.02 -3.35
C LYS A 180 -6.23 7.80 -1.91
N GLU A 181 -7.00 7.08 -1.11
CA GLU A 181 -6.61 6.77 0.28
C GLU A 181 -5.42 5.82 0.34
N VAL A 182 -5.33 4.86 -0.59
CA VAL A 182 -4.13 4.02 -0.76
C VAL A 182 -2.90 4.88 -1.08
N GLY A 183 -3.00 5.78 -2.07
CA GLY A 183 -1.93 6.70 -2.44
C GLY A 183 -1.47 7.58 -1.29
N LYS A 184 -2.40 8.20 -0.55
CA LYS A 184 -2.07 9.01 0.64
C LYS A 184 -1.33 8.19 1.70
N THR A 185 -1.76 6.95 1.92
CA THR A 185 -1.11 6.06 2.90
C THR A 185 0.30 5.70 2.47
N ALA A 186 0.50 5.38 1.19
CA ALA A 186 1.81 5.06 0.63
C ALA A 186 2.76 6.27 0.66
N ILE A 187 2.29 7.45 0.27
CA ILE A 187 3.06 8.71 0.34
C ILE A 187 3.52 8.98 1.77
N ALA A 188 2.60 8.93 2.73
CA ALA A 188 2.93 9.15 4.14
C ALA A 188 3.95 8.14 4.67
N TYR A 189 3.85 6.88 4.26
CA TYR A 189 4.75 5.82 4.68
C TYR A 189 6.15 6.00 4.09
N PHE A 190 6.27 6.18 2.77
CA PHE A 190 7.59 6.28 2.10
C PHE A 190 8.27 7.63 2.34
N LYS A 191 7.51 8.71 2.53
CA LYS A 191 8.04 9.98 2.98
C LYS A 191 8.70 9.85 4.37
N ALA A 192 8.02 9.21 5.32
CA ALA A 192 8.57 8.99 6.65
C ALA A 192 9.84 8.12 6.63
N LEU A 193 9.93 7.13 5.71
CA LEU A 193 11.15 6.34 5.53
C LEU A 193 12.29 7.16 4.90
N ALA A 194 12.00 8.00 3.92
CA ALA A 194 13.00 8.86 3.29
C ALA A 194 13.57 9.89 4.27
N ASP A 195 12.71 10.50 5.10
CA ASP A 195 13.11 11.47 6.13
C ASP A 195 13.99 10.81 7.22
N GLN A 196 13.86 9.50 7.46
CA GLN A 196 14.70 8.76 8.40
C GLN A 196 16.12 8.57 7.86
N ASP A 197 16.24 8.11 6.63
CA ASP A 197 17.55 7.90 6.00
C ASP A 197 18.34 9.23 5.89
N GLY A 198 17.65 10.33 5.60
CA GLY A 198 18.28 11.67 5.57
C GLY A 198 18.87 12.08 6.93
N LYS A 199 18.15 11.78 8.03
CA LYS A 199 18.64 12.10 9.38
C LYS A 199 19.78 11.17 9.82
N GLU A 200 19.74 9.90 9.45
CA GLU A 200 20.84 8.97 9.75
C GLU A 200 22.11 9.33 8.99
N ALA A 201 21.99 9.79 7.73
CA ALA A 201 23.11 10.28 6.95
C ALA A 201 23.72 11.55 7.56
N GLU A 202 22.91 12.52 8.01
CA GLU A 202 23.36 13.76 8.65
C GLU A 202 24.11 13.51 9.98
N ILE A 203 23.67 12.51 10.77
CA ILE A 203 24.34 12.12 12.01
C ILE A 203 25.70 11.50 11.73
N VAL A 204 25.82 10.65 10.71
CA VAL A 204 27.08 9.98 10.33
C VAL A 204 28.08 11.01 9.81
N ASP A 205 27.65 12.00 9.02
CA ASP A 205 28.53 13.06 8.52
C ASP A 205 28.98 13.99 9.66
N ALA A 206 28.13 14.28 10.65
CA ALA A 206 28.50 15.07 11.82
C ALA A 206 29.52 14.34 12.73
N ASP A 207 29.39 13.02 12.90
CA ASP A 207 30.35 12.20 13.67
C ASP A 207 31.67 12.00 12.90
N GLY A 208 31.62 11.99 11.57
CA GLY A 208 32.80 11.85 10.69
C GLY A 208 33.68 13.10 10.65
N THR A 209 33.12 14.29 10.83
CA THR A 209 33.87 15.57 10.84
C THR A 209 34.59 15.82 12.17
N GLU A 210 34.12 15.26 13.28
CA GLU A 210 34.77 15.43 14.60
C GLU A 210 36.06 14.61 14.75
N LYS A 211 36.26 13.58 13.93
CA LYS A 211 37.47 12.73 13.94
C LYS A 211 38.62 13.20 13.06
N ALA A 212 38.40 14.16 12.18
CA ALA A 212 39.44 14.64 11.24
C ALA A 212 40.33 15.77 11.81
N ASP A 213 39.90 16.42 12.90
CA ASP A 213 40.64 17.59 13.45
C ASP A 213 41.55 17.28 14.64
N SER A 214 41.71 16.00 15.05
CA SER A 214 42.51 15.68 16.25
C SER A 214 43.84 14.99 15.98
N GLU A 215 44.33 14.95 14.74
CA GLU A 215 45.63 14.36 14.41
C GLU A 215 46.58 15.36 13.74
N GLN A 216 46.91 16.44 14.49
CA GLN A 216 48.10 17.23 14.25
C GLN A 216 49.09 16.96 15.38
N ASP A 217 50.04 16.11 15.07
CA ASP A 217 51.22 15.79 15.87
C ASP A 217 52.24 16.95 15.88
N PRO A 218 52.66 17.47 17.05
CA PRO A 218 53.74 18.42 17.13
C PRO A 218 54.98 17.76 17.67
N THR A 219 55.79 17.13 16.80
CA THR A 219 57.17 16.79 17.17
C THR A 219 58.12 17.01 16.01
N GLU A 220 58.71 18.22 15.98
CA GLU A 220 60.06 18.43 15.49
C GLU A 220 60.61 19.75 16.01
N GLN A 221 61.35 19.72 17.10
CA GLN A 221 62.41 20.63 17.49
C GLN A 221 63.46 19.81 18.20
N GLY A 222 64.58 19.45 17.59
CA GLY A 222 65.76 20.30 17.44
C GLY A 222 66.70 19.99 18.54
N ALA A 223 67.76 19.22 18.27
CA ALA A 223 68.93 19.17 19.13
C ALA A 223 70.16 19.24 18.23
N ASP A 224 70.72 20.45 18.16
CA ASP A 224 72.14 20.66 17.88
C ASP A 224 72.80 21.19 19.13
N THR A 225 73.80 20.45 19.62
CA THR A 225 75.14 20.76 20.10
C THR A 225 75.75 19.56 20.78
#